data_b32cb101669ce49be46db36056efb87b
#
_entry.id   b32cb101669ce49be46db36056efb87b
#
_cell.length_a   1.000
_cell.length_b   1.000
_cell.length_c   1.000
_cell.angle_alpha   90.00
_cell.angle_beta   90.00
_cell.angle_gamma   90.00
#
_symmetry.space_group_name_H-M   'P 1'
#
loop_
_entity.id
_entity.type
_entity.pdbx_description
1 polymer ?
#
loop_
_entity_poly.entity_id
_entity_poly.type
_entity_poly.pdbx_seq_one_letter_code
_entity_poly.pdbx_strand_id
1 'polypeptide(L)'
;MSDELIARVTGVIARTQHIAPETVTIDSTFEELRIDSLDGINILFALESEFDVDIPDDAARRIRSVREMAEGIDKLLAAKA
;
A
#
# COMPACT_ATOMS: atom_id res chain seq x y z
N MET A 1 -13.81 2.97 1.14
CA MET A 1 -12.89 2.39 0.13
C MET A 1 -13.60 1.25 -0.59
N SER A 2 -13.33 1.09 -1.87
CA SER A 2 -13.92 0.01 -2.64
C SER A 2 -13.12 -1.29 -2.47
N ASP A 3 -13.78 -2.42 -2.67
CA ASP A 3 -13.10 -3.73 -2.66
C ASP A 3 -12.07 -3.82 -3.78
N GLU A 4 -12.34 -3.16 -4.90
CA GLU A 4 -11.39 -3.11 -6.02
C GLU A 4 -10.10 -2.39 -5.62
N LEU A 5 -10.20 -1.27 -4.93
CA LEU A 5 -9.03 -0.54 -4.46
C LEU A 5 -8.22 -1.39 -3.49
N ILE A 6 -8.88 -2.02 -2.54
CA ILE A 6 -8.22 -2.89 -1.56
C ILE A 6 -7.50 -4.04 -2.27
N ALA A 7 -8.16 -4.68 -3.23
CA ALA A 7 -7.56 -5.77 -3.99
C ALA A 7 -6.34 -5.32 -4.78
N ARG A 8 -6.38 -4.13 -5.37
CA ARG A 8 -5.22 -3.59 -6.10
C ARG A 8 -4.06 -3.29 -5.17
N VAL A 9 -4.32 -2.68 -4.03
CA VAL A 9 -3.28 -2.36 -3.04
C VAL A 9 -2.65 -3.65 -2.50
N THR A 10 -3.46 -4.61 -2.09
CA THR A 10 -2.95 -5.88 -1.57
C THR A 10 -2.18 -6.65 -2.64
N GLY A 11 -2.64 -6.60 -3.88
CA GLY A 11 -1.97 -7.24 -5.01
C GLY A 11 -0.59 -6.66 -5.28
N VAL A 12 -0.45 -5.34 -5.20
CA VAL A 12 0.84 -4.67 -5.38
C VAL A 12 1.80 -5.08 -4.26
N ILE A 13 1.34 -5.08 -3.02
CA ILE A 13 2.16 -5.47 -1.87
C ILE A 13 2.63 -6.91 -2.03
N ALA A 14 1.73 -7.82 -2.35
CA ALA A 14 2.06 -9.24 -2.50
C ALA A 14 3.08 -9.46 -3.61
N ARG A 15 2.88 -8.81 -4.75
CA ARG A 15 3.77 -8.93 -5.90
C ARG A 15 5.17 -8.38 -5.58
N THR A 16 5.23 -7.24 -4.92
CA THR A 16 6.49 -6.59 -4.57
C THR A 16 7.27 -7.42 -3.55
N GLN A 17 6.57 -8.05 -2.61
CA GLN A 17 7.17 -8.87 -1.55
C GLN A 17 7.35 -10.33 -1.95
N HIS A 18 6.87 -10.73 -3.11
CA HIS A 18 6.95 -12.13 -3.60
C HIS A 18 6.27 -13.10 -2.63
N ILE A 19 5.11 -12.72 -2.12
CA ILE A 19 4.31 -13.56 -1.22
C ILE A 19 2.94 -13.80 -1.84
N ALA A 20 2.25 -14.83 -1.34
CA ALA A 20 0.92 -15.17 -1.85
C ALA A 20 -0.07 -14.03 -1.54
N PRO A 21 -0.89 -13.61 -2.51
CA PRO A 21 -1.86 -12.53 -2.26
C PRO A 21 -2.81 -12.80 -1.10
N GLU A 22 -3.12 -14.07 -0.83
CA GLU A 22 -4.02 -14.47 0.25
C GLU A 22 -3.45 -14.15 1.63
N THR A 23 -2.12 -13.97 1.75
CA THR A 23 -1.49 -13.66 3.02
C THR A 23 -1.56 -12.17 3.35
N VAL A 24 -1.94 -11.33 2.38
CA VAL A 24 -2.04 -9.89 2.56
C VAL A 24 -3.50 -9.50 2.69
N THR A 25 -3.90 -9.02 3.85
CA THR A 25 -5.27 -8.59 4.11
C THR A 25 -5.28 -7.14 4.56
N ILE A 26 -6.46 -6.53 4.57
CA ILE A 26 -6.62 -5.14 5.01
C ILE A 26 -6.18 -4.96 6.47
N ASP A 27 -6.24 -6.01 7.27
CA ASP A 27 -5.86 -5.96 8.67
C ASP A 27 -4.39 -6.34 8.92
N SER A 28 -3.64 -6.70 7.88
CA SER A 28 -2.22 -7.02 8.02
C SER A 28 -1.41 -5.79 8.35
N THR A 29 -0.46 -5.93 9.27
CA THR A 29 0.51 -4.88 9.55
C THR A 29 1.78 -5.15 8.76
N PHE A 30 2.57 -4.13 8.54
CA PHE A 30 3.85 -4.28 7.86
C PHE A 30 4.80 -5.15 8.66
N GLU A 31 4.74 -5.05 9.98
CA GLU A 31 5.54 -5.89 10.87
C GLU A 31 5.20 -7.37 10.69
N GLU A 32 3.92 -7.71 10.65
CA GLU A 32 3.47 -9.08 10.43
C GLU A 32 3.93 -9.63 9.08
N LEU A 33 3.96 -8.77 8.07
CA LEU A 33 4.38 -9.14 6.72
C LEU A 33 5.89 -9.06 6.54
N ARG A 34 6.61 -8.70 7.58
CA ARG A 34 8.08 -8.56 7.57
C ARG A 34 8.55 -7.54 6.54
N ILE A 35 7.80 -6.47 6.40
CA ILE A 35 8.15 -5.36 5.51
C ILE A 35 9.03 -4.40 6.30
N ASP A 36 10.30 -4.31 5.95
CA ASP A 36 11.23 -3.37 6.56
C ASP A 36 11.16 -2.01 5.84
N SER A 37 12.00 -1.06 6.24
CA SER A 37 11.99 0.28 5.67
C SER A 37 12.29 0.30 4.16
N LEU A 38 13.21 -0.54 3.74
CA LEU A 38 13.59 -0.62 2.31
C LEU A 38 12.47 -1.24 1.49
N ASP A 39 11.87 -2.31 1.99
CA ASP A 39 10.73 -2.94 1.35
C ASP A 39 9.56 -1.97 1.27
N GLY A 40 9.34 -1.19 2.32
CA GLY A 40 8.29 -0.18 2.34
C GLY A 40 8.47 0.86 1.25
N ILE A 41 9.69 1.32 1.02
CA ILE A 41 9.99 2.26 -0.05
C ILE A 41 9.68 1.66 -1.42
N ASN A 42 10.06 0.41 -1.64
CA ASN A 42 9.78 -0.28 -2.91
C ASN A 42 8.27 -0.42 -3.14
N ILE A 43 7.52 -0.74 -2.09
CA ILE A 43 6.05 -0.84 -2.16
C ILE A 43 5.44 0.52 -2.50
N LEU A 44 5.92 1.59 -1.87
CA LEU A 44 5.43 2.94 -2.13
C LEU A 44 5.65 3.34 -3.58
N PHE A 45 6.82 3.10 -4.12
CA PHE A 45 7.11 3.39 -5.53
C PHE A 45 6.20 2.59 -6.46
N ALA A 46 5.99 1.32 -6.15
CA ALA A 46 5.10 0.49 -6.95
C ALA A 46 3.66 1.00 -6.92
N LEU A 47 3.18 1.44 -5.76
CA LEU A 47 1.83 2.00 -5.62
C LEU A 47 1.71 3.35 -6.32
N GLU A 48 2.71 4.20 -6.24
CA GLU A 48 2.71 5.48 -6.95
C GLU A 48 2.59 5.26 -8.45
N SER A 49 3.31 4.27 -8.96
CA SER A 49 3.25 3.90 -10.38
C SER A 49 1.90 3.29 -10.76
N GLU A 50 1.39 2.40 -9.92
CA GLU A 50 0.13 1.69 -10.19
C GLU A 50 -1.06 2.64 -10.24
N PHE A 51 -1.11 3.63 -9.35
CA PHE A 51 -2.24 4.56 -9.21
C PHE A 51 -1.97 5.96 -9.79
N ASP A 52 -0.76 6.19 -10.27
CA ASP A 52 -0.35 7.49 -10.80
C ASP A 52 -0.60 8.62 -9.78
N VAL A 53 -0.06 8.43 -8.59
CA VAL A 53 -0.16 9.40 -7.49
C VAL A 53 1.20 9.59 -6.86
N ASP A 54 1.36 10.72 -6.15
CA ASP A 54 2.56 10.99 -5.35
C ASP A 54 2.20 10.88 -3.87
N ILE A 55 2.92 10.03 -3.14
CA ILE A 55 2.73 9.86 -1.71
C ILE A 55 3.75 10.73 -0.99
N PRO A 56 3.31 11.75 -0.23
CA PRO A 56 4.24 12.61 0.51
C PRO A 56 5.04 11.80 1.54
N ASP A 57 6.28 12.20 1.77
CA ASP A 57 7.16 11.50 2.71
C ASP A 57 6.58 11.42 4.12
N ASP A 58 5.95 12.48 4.59
CA ASP A 58 5.33 12.50 5.92
C ASP A 58 4.22 11.46 6.02
N ALA A 59 3.40 11.34 4.97
CA ALA A 59 2.33 10.34 4.92
C ALA A 59 2.91 8.93 4.90
N ALA A 60 3.96 8.74 4.09
CA ALA A 60 4.64 7.45 3.98
C ALA A 60 5.18 6.96 5.32
N ARG A 61 5.74 7.85 6.13
CA ARG A 61 6.31 7.51 7.43
C ARG A 61 5.28 7.06 8.45
N ARG A 62 4.02 7.45 8.26
CA ARG A 62 2.93 7.12 9.19
C ARG A 62 2.23 5.82 8.84
N ILE A 63 2.48 5.28 7.66
CA ILE A 63 1.82 4.06 7.19
C ILE A 63 2.50 2.85 7.81
N ARG A 64 1.73 2.06 8.56
CA ARG A 64 2.24 0.86 9.24
C ARG A 64 1.39 -0.37 8.98
N SER A 65 0.32 -0.21 8.22
CA SER A 65 -0.59 -1.32 7.92
C SER A 65 -1.13 -1.21 6.51
N VAL A 66 -1.68 -2.30 6.02
CA VAL A 66 -2.31 -2.33 4.69
C VAL A 66 -3.50 -1.37 4.66
N ARG A 67 -4.28 -1.32 5.73
CA ARG A 67 -5.44 -0.41 5.84
C ARG A 67 -5.01 1.05 5.70
N GLU A 68 -3.98 1.46 6.42
CA GLU A 68 -3.49 2.83 6.36
C GLU A 68 -2.98 3.17 4.96
N MET A 69 -2.32 2.24 4.32
CA MET A 69 -1.83 2.43 2.95
C MET A 69 -2.99 2.58 1.97
N ALA A 70 -4.00 1.73 2.06
CA ALA A 70 -5.18 1.81 1.19
C ALA A 70 -5.95 3.12 1.42
N GLU A 71 -6.09 3.54 2.67
CA GLU A 71 -6.75 4.81 3.00
C GLU A 71 -5.98 5.99 2.44
N GLY A 72 -4.65 5.95 2.51
CA GLY A 72 -3.81 7.01 1.95
C GLY A 72 -3.96 7.11 0.43
N ILE A 73 -3.95 5.99 -0.25
CA ILE A 73 -4.16 5.96 -1.71
C ILE A 73 -5.56 6.46 -2.06
N ASP A 74 -6.57 6.05 -1.31
CA ASP A 74 -7.96 6.48 -1.52
C ASP A 74 -8.09 8.00 -1.45
N LYS A 75 -7.47 8.62 -0.45
CA LYS A 75 -7.47 10.07 -0.29
C LYS A 75 -6.77 10.78 -1.46
N LEU A 76 -5.65 10.26 -1.90
CA LEU A 76 -4.90 10.84 -3.02
C LEU A 76 -5.70 10.74 -4.32
N LEU A 77 -6.38 9.62 -4.55
CA LEU A 77 -7.23 9.46 -5.72
C LEU A 77 -8.43 10.42 -5.69
N ALA A 78 -9.02 10.62 -4.53
CA ALA A 78 -10.14 11.55 -4.37
C ALA A 78 -9.69 13.00 -4.62
N ALA A 79 -8.50 13.37 -4.17
CA ALA A 79 -7.95 14.71 -4.39
C ALA A 79 -7.58 14.95 -5.85
N LYS A 80 -7.23 13.89 -6.57
CA LYS A 80 -6.85 13.96 -7.98
C LYS A 80 -8.07 14.09 -8.91
N ALA A 81 -9.20 13.55 -8.49
CA ALA A 81 -10.42 13.48 -9.30
C ALA A 81 -11.05 14.85 -9.58
#